data_64c7522a86233d280922acea6aee7fe6
#
_entry.id   64c7522a86233d280922acea6aee7fe6
#
_cell.length_a   1.000
_cell.length_b   1.000
_cell.length_c   1.000
_cell.angle_alpha   90.00
_cell.angle_beta   90.00
_cell.angle_gamma   90.00
#
_symmetry.space_group_name_H-M   'P 1'
#
loop_
_entity.id
_entity.type
_entity.pdbx_description
1 polymer ?
#
loop_
_entity_poly.entity_id
_entity_poly.type
_entity_poly.pdbx_seq_one_letter_code
_entity_poly.pdbx_strand_id
1 'polypeptide(L)'
;ISGMIYRMKQNAAGLATICILSTAVIVSISTSFSLYLGEEDILEKRFPRDYMSSCILDGQESNGTVLQEAVQKHADRTGVKVTEGFGYKQLWMAGFQVANGTFTLSDGEQADASKLYVFAFLTQDDYSKNTGEKLDLAKGEAAVYEKNKNQVSETLTLDQLSWNVRTTVDDPGIWNEALYLSDANFMAVILPDLKSMETVLNAYNERYADTRAGSREITYEYYYNIEGTDAEKDTFFKTLRENLVEDVERLMTVDNIDQARAHYYEQYGTFLFIGIFLSILFLIAASLIIYYKQITEGIDDRERYQIM
;
A
#
# COMPACT_ATOMS: atom_id res chain seq x y z
N ILE A 1 5.49 54.25 24.33
CA ILE A 1 6.03 53.29 23.32
C ILE A 1 6.16 51.89 23.94
N SER A 2 6.70 51.73 25.17
CA SER A 2 6.87 50.42 25.83
C SER A 2 5.56 49.64 26.03
N GLY A 3 4.46 50.31 26.46
CA GLY A 3 3.17 49.68 26.66
C GLY A 3 2.47 49.22 25.37
N MET A 4 2.74 49.86 24.23
CA MET A 4 2.20 49.48 22.94
C MET A 4 2.90 48.23 22.40
N ILE A 5 4.22 48.15 22.55
CA ILE A 5 5.01 46.98 22.16
C ILE A 5 4.62 45.74 22.97
N TYR A 6 4.40 45.90 24.27
CA TYR A 6 3.96 44.81 25.15
C TYR A 6 2.58 44.24 24.75
N ARG A 7 1.63 45.13 24.43
CA ARG A 7 0.30 44.75 23.94
C ARG A 7 0.32 44.08 22.59
N MET A 8 1.12 44.58 21.67
CA MET A 8 1.31 43.93 20.37
C MET A 8 1.82 42.51 20.54
N LYS A 9 2.76 42.28 21.46
CA LYS A 9 3.31 40.94 21.75
C LYS A 9 2.26 39.99 22.36
N GLN A 10 1.43 40.48 23.28
CA GLN A 10 0.37 39.71 23.94
C GLN A 10 -0.78 39.38 22.96
N ASN A 11 -1.15 40.34 22.12
CA ASN A 11 -2.16 40.14 21.07
C ASN A 11 -1.68 39.19 19.98
N ALA A 12 -0.40 39.26 19.60
CA ALA A 12 0.19 38.35 18.61
C ALA A 12 0.19 36.88 19.10
N ALA A 13 0.50 36.62 20.36
CA ALA A 13 0.47 35.27 20.93
C ALA A 13 -0.94 34.65 20.90
N GLY A 14 -1.97 35.41 21.30
CA GLY A 14 -3.34 34.95 21.29
C GLY A 14 -3.83 34.66 19.86
N LEU A 15 -3.52 35.54 18.90
CA LEU A 15 -3.86 35.35 17.50
C LEU A 15 -3.14 34.11 16.90
N ALA A 16 -1.85 33.95 17.21
CA ALA A 16 -1.08 32.80 16.77
C ALA A 16 -1.67 31.47 17.29
N THR A 17 -2.09 31.42 18.55
CA THR A 17 -2.72 30.22 19.14
C THR A 17 -4.04 29.91 18.46
N ILE A 18 -4.87 30.91 18.18
CA ILE A 18 -6.14 30.72 17.44
C ILE A 18 -5.87 30.20 16.03
N CYS A 19 -4.88 30.76 15.33
CA CYS A 19 -4.51 30.30 13.99
C CYS A 19 -4.03 28.84 14.02
N ILE A 20 -3.19 28.46 14.98
CA ILE A 20 -2.70 27.08 15.14
C ILE A 20 -3.87 26.13 15.41
N LEU A 21 -4.77 26.45 16.35
CA LEU A 21 -5.92 25.62 16.66
C LEU A 21 -6.86 25.49 15.47
N SER A 22 -7.14 26.58 14.75
CA SER A 22 -7.99 26.55 13.57
C SER A 22 -7.38 25.71 12.43
N THR A 23 -6.07 25.83 12.24
CA THR A 23 -5.35 24.98 11.26
C THR A 23 -5.40 23.50 11.68
N ALA A 24 -5.20 23.21 12.96
CA ALA A 24 -5.30 21.84 13.49
C ALA A 24 -6.69 21.23 13.27
N VAL A 25 -7.77 21.99 13.44
CA VAL A 25 -9.15 21.58 13.13
C VAL A 25 -9.29 21.20 11.64
N ILE A 26 -8.87 22.09 10.75
CA ILE A 26 -9.01 21.88 9.30
C ILE A 26 -8.20 20.67 8.88
N VAL A 27 -6.94 20.57 9.30
CA VAL A 27 -6.07 19.43 8.94
C VAL A 27 -6.64 18.14 9.49
N SER A 28 -7.08 18.09 10.75
CA SER A 28 -7.61 16.89 11.39
C SER A 28 -8.85 16.36 10.65
N ILE A 29 -9.82 17.23 10.36
CA ILE A 29 -11.06 16.85 9.64
C ILE A 29 -10.71 16.43 8.21
N SER A 30 -9.96 17.27 7.47
CA SER A 30 -9.65 17.01 6.06
C SER A 30 -8.90 15.71 5.87
N THR A 31 -7.88 15.43 6.71
CA THR A 31 -7.09 14.20 6.63
C THR A 31 -7.96 12.97 6.95
N SER A 32 -8.70 13.01 8.06
CA SER A 32 -9.55 11.89 8.47
C SER A 32 -10.65 11.59 7.45
N PHE A 33 -11.25 12.63 6.87
CA PHE A 33 -12.30 12.49 5.85
C PHE A 33 -11.73 11.98 4.52
N SER A 34 -10.55 12.46 4.13
CA SER A 34 -9.88 12.01 2.90
C SER A 34 -9.49 10.53 2.98
N LEU A 35 -8.99 10.07 4.15
CA LEU A 35 -8.68 8.65 4.36
C LEU A 35 -9.94 7.78 4.30
N TYR A 36 -11.03 8.24 4.89
CA TYR A 36 -12.30 7.50 4.89
C TYR A 36 -12.93 7.41 3.49
N LEU A 37 -12.83 8.45 2.67
CA LEU A 37 -13.37 8.43 1.30
C LEU A 37 -12.45 7.72 0.30
N GLY A 38 -11.15 7.67 0.56
CA GLY A 38 -10.17 7.04 -0.34
C GLY A 38 -10.14 5.51 -0.28
N GLU A 39 -10.92 4.91 0.60
CA GLU A 39 -10.89 3.48 0.90
C GLU A 39 -11.36 2.61 -0.27
N GLU A 40 -12.45 2.98 -0.98
CA GLU A 40 -12.93 2.20 -2.12
C GLU A 40 -11.91 2.16 -3.26
N ASP A 41 -11.21 3.27 -3.53
CA ASP A 41 -10.13 3.31 -4.53
C ASP A 41 -8.97 2.36 -4.19
N ILE A 42 -8.70 2.17 -2.89
CA ILE A 42 -7.67 1.24 -2.42
C ILE A 42 -8.13 -0.21 -2.61
N LEU A 43 -9.38 -0.49 -2.25
CA LEU A 43 -9.97 -1.84 -2.40
C LEU A 43 -10.01 -2.28 -3.86
N GLU A 44 -10.48 -1.42 -4.78
CA GLU A 44 -10.50 -1.71 -6.22
C GLU A 44 -9.10 -2.01 -6.78
N LYS A 45 -8.08 -1.32 -6.26
CA LYS A 45 -6.68 -1.53 -6.68
C LYS A 45 -6.03 -2.77 -6.07
N ARG A 46 -6.53 -3.23 -4.93
CA ARG A 46 -6.06 -4.45 -4.26
C ARG A 46 -6.77 -5.69 -4.76
N PHE A 47 -8.08 -5.58 -5.02
CA PHE A 47 -8.93 -6.70 -5.37
C PHE A 47 -9.46 -6.57 -6.80
N PRO A 48 -8.75 -7.09 -7.82
CA PRO A 48 -9.27 -7.16 -9.19
C PRO A 48 -10.43 -8.16 -9.32
N ARG A 49 -10.63 -9.01 -8.29
CA ARG A 49 -11.74 -9.93 -8.09
C ARG A 49 -12.13 -9.95 -6.61
N ASP A 50 -13.32 -10.44 -6.30
CA ASP A 50 -13.87 -10.40 -4.93
C ASP A 50 -13.07 -11.23 -3.93
N TYR A 51 -12.37 -12.27 -4.38
CA TYR A 51 -11.61 -13.21 -3.54
C TYR A 51 -10.17 -13.31 -3.99
N MET A 52 -9.29 -13.51 -3.01
CA MET A 52 -7.86 -13.71 -3.20
C MET A 52 -7.37 -14.82 -2.28
N SER A 53 -6.55 -15.71 -2.83
CA SER A 53 -5.78 -16.70 -2.07
C SER A 53 -4.36 -16.72 -2.56
N SER A 54 -3.38 -16.89 -1.68
CA SER A 54 -1.97 -16.93 -2.07
C SER A 54 -1.19 -18.01 -1.35
N CYS A 55 -0.19 -18.56 -2.02
CA CYS A 55 0.75 -19.52 -1.47
C CYS A 55 2.18 -19.26 -1.94
N ILE A 56 3.15 -19.88 -1.27
CA ILE A 56 4.55 -19.85 -1.69
C ILE A 56 4.80 -20.99 -2.69
N LEU A 57 5.54 -20.66 -3.74
CA LEU A 57 6.03 -21.64 -4.73
C LEU A 57 7.39 -22.18 -4.30
N ASP A 58 7.42 -23.31 -3.62
CA ASP A 58 8.65 -23.97 -3.15
C ASP A 58 9.47 -24.63 -4.28
N GLY A 59 9.82 -23.85 -5.32
CA GLY A 59 10.50 -24.39 -6.50
C GLY A 59 9.63 -25.33 -7.32
N GLN A 60 8.34 -25.46 -6.97
CA GLN A 60 7.39 -26.31 -7.69
C GLN A 60 6.26 -25.41 -8.24
N GLU A 61 6.22 -25.25 -9.55
CA GLU A 61 5.09 -24.57 -10.21
C GLU A 61 3.73 -25.20 -9.89
N SER A 62 3.72 -26.47 -9.46
CA SER A 62 2.53 -27.23 -9.09
C SER A 62 1.74 -26.61 -7.92
N ASN A 63 2.38 -25.86 -7.01
CA ASN A 63 1.67 -25.28 -5.85
C ASN A 63 0.58 -24.29 -6.27
N GLY A 64 0.78 -23.54 -7.33
CA GLY A 64 -0.27 -22.66 -7.88
C GLY A 64 -1.48 -23.44 -8.41
N THR A 65 -1.25 -24.57 -9.06
CA THR A 65 -2.32 -25.47 -9.52
C THR A 65 -3.03 -26.13 -8.34
N VAL A 66 -2.28 -26.59 -7.34
CA VAL A 66 -2.83 -27.18 -6.10
C VAL A 66 -3.73 -26.17 -5.38
N LEU A 67 -3.32 -24.90 -5.31
CA LEU A 67 -4.16 -23.84 -4.72
C LEU A 67 -5.47 -23.67 -5.47
N GLN A 68 -5.44 -23.60 -6.80
CA GLN A 68 -6.65 -23.47 -7.63
C GLN A 68 -7.59 -24.67 -7.47
N GLU A 69 -7.05 -25.88 -7.50
CA GLU A 69 -7.81 -27.13 -7.32
C GLU A 69 -8.43 -27.22 -5.93
N ALA A 70 -7.69 -26.79 -4.89
CA ALA A 70 -8.20 -26.76 -3.52
C ALA A 70 -9.34 -25.74 -3.38
N VAL A 71 -9.21 -24.54 -3.94
CA VAL A 71 -10.29 -23.54 -3.97
C VAL A 71 -11.53 -24.10 -4.68
N GLN A 72 -11.36 -24.75 -5.86
CA GLN A 72 -12.46 -25.37 -6.59
C GLN A 72 -13.12 -26.49 -5.79
N LYS A 73 -12.36 -27.35 -5.12
CA LYS A 73 -12.85 -28.42 -4.26
C LYS A 73 -13.73 -27.87 -3.10
N HIS A 74 -13.34 -26.76 -2.50
CA HIS A 74 -14.13 -26.12 -1.45
C HIS A 74 -15.38 -25.43 -2.02
N ALA A 75 -15.31 -24.85 -3.21
CA ALA A 75 -16.44 -24.27 -3.91
C ALA A 75 -17.51 -25.34 -4.20
N ASP A 76 -17.09 -26.47 -4.76
CA ASP A 76 -18.01 -27.61 -5.06
C ASP A 76 -18.70 -28.15 -3.82
N ARG A 77 -18.01 -28.20 -2.66
CA ARG A 77 -18.57 -28.66 -1.38
C ARG A 77 -19.59 -27.70 -0.79
N THR A 78 -19.46 -26.42 -1.06
CA THR A 78 -20.34 -25.37 -0.51
C THR A 78 -21.42 -24.91 -1.48
N GLY A 79 -21.42 -25.44 -2.69
CA GLY A 79 -22.43 -25.15 -3.71
C GLY A 79 -22.25 -23.84 -4.45
N VAL A 80 -21.11 -23.17 -4.29
CA VAL A 80 -20.77 -21.96 -5.07
C VAL A 80 -19.98 -22.34 -6.32
N LYS A 81 -20.01 -21.45 -7.32
CA LYS A 81 -19.28 -21.63 -8.57
C LYS A 81 -18.17 -20.59 -8.68
N VAL A 82 -16.92 -21.02 -8.81
CA VAL A 82 -15.78 -20.14 -9.10
C VAL A 82 -15.86 -19.63 -10.53
N THR A 83 -15.70 -18.33 -10.71
CA THR A 83 -15.73 -17.65 -12.00
C THR A 83 -14.58 -16.65 -12.12
N GLU A 84 -14.23 -16.31 -13.36
CA GLU A 84 -13.24 -15.27 -13.68
C GLU A 84 -11.90 -15.40 -12.93
N GLY A 85 -11.50 -16.64 -12.62
CA GLY A 85 -10.27 -16.91 -11.90
C GLY A 85 -9.04 -16.70 -12.76
N PHE A 86 -8.05 -16.01 -12.21
CA PHE A 86 -6.72 -15.93 -12.78
C PHE A 86 -5.68 -15.89 -11.68
N GLY A 87 -4.46 -16.31 -11.98
CA GLY A 87 -3.38 -16.28 -11.01
C GLY A 87 -2.04 -16.00 -11.68
N TYR A 88 -1.15 -15.41 -10.92
CA TYR A 88 0.18 -15.05 -11.38
C TYR A 88 1.24 -15.21 -10.29
N LYS A 89 2.49 -15.34 -10.73
CA LYS A 89 3.65 -15.45 -9.89
C LYS A 89 4.27 -14.08 -9.69
N GLN A 90 4.73 -13.79 -8.48
CA GLN A 90 5.45 -12.57 -8.17
C GLN A 90 6.57 -12.79 -7.16
N LEU A 91 7.58 -11.93 -7.22
CA LEU A 91 8.69 -11.88 -6.30
C LEU A 91 8.93 -10.43 -5.89
N TRP A 92 8.94 -10.17 -4.59
CA TRP A 92 9.13 -8.82 -4.05
C TRP A 92 10.48 -8.67 -3.37
N MET A 93 11.17 -7.56 -3.68
CA MET A 93 12.46 -7.22 -3.09
C MET A 93 12.58 -5.73 -2.85
N ALA A 94 13.47 -5.35 -1.93
CA ALA A 94 13.91 -3.98 -1.76
C ALA A 94 15.33 -3.78 -2.32
N GLY A 95 15.60 -2.59 -2.81
CA GLY A 95 16.92 -2.19 -3.28
C GLY A 95 17.10 -0.69 -3.18
N PHE A 96 18.35 -0.23 -3.29
CA PHE A 96 18.69 1.18 -3.29
C PHE A 96 19.27 1.59 -4.62
N GLN A 97 18.85 2.76 -5.10
CA GLN A 97 19.43 3.36 -6.28
C GLN A 97 20.85 3.84 -6.00
N VAL A 98 21.81 3.36 -6.79
CA VAL A 98 23.22 3.77 -6.76
C VAL A 98 23.49 4.81 -7.84
N ALA A 99 22.98 4.57 -9.05
CA ALA A 99 23.04 5.45 -10.19
C ALA A 99 21.83 5.24 -11.09
N ASN A 100 21.68 6.02 -12.14
CA ASN A 100 20.57 5.87 -13.08
C ASN A 100 20.54 4.44 -13.66
N GLY A 101 19.44 3.72 -13.50
CA GLY A 101 19.30 2.34 -13.94
C GLY A 101 20.13 1.31 -13.17
N THR A 102 20.85 1.73 -12.11
CA THR A 102 21.70 0.83 -11.32
C THR A 102 21.24 0.82 -9.86
N PHE A 103 20.99 -0.36 -9.35
CA PHE A 103 20.49 -0.59 -8.01
C PHE A 103 21.32 -1.66 -7.29
N THR A 104 21.35 -1.59 -5.98
CA THR A 104 21.85 -2.66 -5.11
C THR A 104 20.71 -3.23 -4.29
N LEU A 105 20.69 -4.56 -4.15
CA LEU A 105 19.73 -5.21 -3.26
C LEU A 105 19.93 -4.74 -1.82
N SER A 106 18.88 -4.75 -1.02
CA SER A 106 18.89 -4.26 0.35
C SER A 106 18.11 -5.17 1.29
N ASP A 107 18.59 -5.25 2.51
CA ASP A 107 17.87 -5.80 3.66
C ASP A 107 16.92 -4.80 4.34
N GLY A 108 16.81 -3.57 3.82
CA GLY A 108 15.94 -2.53 4.36
C GLY A 108 16.60 -1.64 5.42
N GLU A 109 17.88 -1.84 5.77
CA GLU A 109 18.56 -1.11 6.86
C GLU A 109 19.21 0.24 6.45
N GLN A 110 19.08 0.71 5.21
CA GLN A 110 19.76 1.94 4.79
C GLN A 110 18.99 3.22 5.16
N ALA A 111 19.77 4.29 5.41
CA ALA A 111 19.28 5.53 6.00
C ALA A 111 18.58 6.52 5.04
N ASP A 112 18.71 6.36 3.72
CA ASP A 112 18.16 7.30 2.72
C ASP A 112 16.91 6.73 2.03
N ALA A 113 15.76 6.99 2.63
CA ALA A 113 14.46 6.52 2.12
C ALA A 113 14.15 7.04 0.69
N SER A 114 14.73 8.15 0.26
CA SER A 114 14.49 8.71 -1.07
C SER A 114 15.08 7.87 -2.20
N LYS A 115 16.05 7.02 -1.88
CA LYS A 115 16.71 6.09 -2.80
C LYS A 115 16.20 4.65 -2.69
N LEU A 116 15.28 4.40 -1.76
CA LEU A 116 14.69 3.08 -1.59
C LEU A 116 13.70 2.81 -2.72
N TYR A 117 13.88 1.66 -3.36
CA TYR A 117 12.98 1.10 -4.36
C TYR A 117 12.41 -0.22 -3.88
N VAL A 118 11.13 -0.41 -4.12
CA VAL A 118 10.47 -1.71 -4.02
C VAL A 118 10.35 -2.27 -5.43
N PHE A 119 10.89 -3.45 -5.64
CA PHE A 119 10.83 -4.17 -6.90
C PHE A 119 9.81 -5.30 -6.81
N ALA A 120 8.97 -5.41 -7.84
CA ALA A 120 8.16 -6.59 -8.07
C ALA A 120 8.55 -7.23 -9.40
N PHE A 121 8.86 -8.51 -9.38
CA PHE A 121 9.22 -9.27 -10.58
C PHE A 121 8.04 -10.14 -11.00
N LEU A 122 7.74 -10.15 -12.30
CA LEU A 122 6.73 -10.99 -12.94
C LEU A 122 7.34 -11.69 -14.15
N THR A 123 6.68 -12.76 -14.62
CA THR A 123 6.99 -13.31 -15.94
C THR A 123 6.18 -12.58 -17.01
N GLN A 124 6.68 -12.54 -18.25
CA GLN A 124 5.95 -11.97 -19.39
C GLN A 124 4.62 -12.69 -19.66
N ASP A 125 4.55 -13.99 -19.37
CA ASP A 125 3.32 -14.78 -19.52
C ASP A 125 2.26 -14.34 -18.50
N ASP A 126 2.67 -14.16 -17.24
CA ASP A 126 1.78 -13.70 -16.19
C ASP A 126 1.36 -12.24 -16.43
N TYR A 127 2.30 -11.37 -16.85
CA TYR A 127 2.00 -9.99 -17.25
C TYR A 127 0.96 -9.95 -18.38
N SER A 128 1.17 -10.76 -19.43
CA SER A 128 0.26 -10.81 -20.58
C SER A 128 -1.15 -11.31 -20.22
N LYS A 129 -1.26 -12.25 -19.27
CA LYS A 129 -2.55 -12.72 -18.74
C LYS A 129 -3.25 -11.61 -17.93
N ASN A 130 -2.50 -10.84 -17.16
CA ASN A 130 -3.04 -9.83 -16.28
C ASN A 130 -3.51 -8.58 -17.04
N THR A 131 -2.74 -8.14 -18.03
CA THR A 131 -2.99 -6.86 -18.75
C THR A 131 -3.61 -7.05 -20.12
N GLY A 132 -3.51 -8.24 -20.71
CA GLY A 132 -3.86 -8.49 -22.11
C GLY A 132 -2.79 -8.04 -23.12
N GLU A 133 -1.74 -7.35 -22.67
CA GLU A 133 -0.64 -6.91 -23.50
C GLU A 133 0.39 -8.03 -23.71
N LYS A 134 0.79 -8.27 -24.95
CA LYS A 134 1.78 -9.29 -25.26
C LYS A 134 3.18 -8.69 -25.28
N LEU A 135 4.07 -9.31 -24.55
CA LEU A 135 5.50 -9.03 -24.56
C LEU A 135 6.24 -10.22 -25.21
N ASP A 136 7.31 -9.92 -25.93
CA ASP A 136 8.22 -10.90 -26.50
C ASP A 136 9.64 -10.54 -26.05
N LEU A 137 10.01 -11.04 -24.89
CA LEU A 137 11.29 -10.77 -24.22
C LEU A 137 12.22 -11.97 -24.39
N ALA A 138 13.39 -11.71 -24.92
CA ALA A 138 14.46 -12.70 -24.99
C ALA A 138 15.21 -12.80 -23.64
N LYS A 139 16.00 -13.85 -23.48
CA LYS A 139 16.86 -14.00 -22.31
C LYS A 139 17.82 -12.81 -22.18
N GLY A 140 17.85 -12.20 -21.01
CA GLY A 140 18.64 -10.99 -20.71
C GLY A 140 17.94 -9.68 -21.09
N GLU A 141 16.70 -9.73 -21.53
CA GLU A 141 15.84 -8.55 -21.70
C GLU A 141 14.82 -8.45 -20.57
N ALA A 142 14.31 -7.24 -20.33
CA ALA A 142 13.22 -6.96 -19.42
C ALA A 142 12.31 -5.87 -19.98
N ALA A 143 11.02 -5.90 -19.58
CA ALA A 143 10.17 -4.72 -19.65
C ALA A 143 10.03 -4.12 -18.24
N VAL A 144 9.86 -2.80 -18.15
CA VAL A 144 9.90 -2.10 -16.87
C VAL A 144 8.71 -1.16 -16.75
N TYR A 145 7.99 -1.25 -15.63
CA TYR A 145 7.12 -0.21 -15.14
C TYR A 145 7.84 0.59 -14.06
N GLU A 146 7.75 1.90 -14.10
CA GLU A 146 8.30 2.77 -13.08
C GLU A 146 7.27 3.81 -12.63
N LYS A 147 6.93 3.81 -11.34
CA LYS A 147 5.94 4.72 -10.76
C LYS A 147 6.35 6.19 -10.94
N ASN A 148 7.63 6.50 -10.75
CA ASN A 148 8.20 7.83 -10.92
C ASN A 148 9.08 7.83 -12.18
N LYS A 149 8.44 7.95 -13.36
CA LYS A 149 9.11 7.88 -14.69
C LYS A 149 10.37 8.73 -14.75
N ASN A 150 11.51 8.14 -15.11
CA ASN A 150 12.78 8.77 -15.59
C ASN A 150 14.09 8.19 -15.01
N GLN A 151 14.10 7.02 -14.41
CA GLN A 151 15.31 6.46 -13.79
C GLN A 151 15.94 5.30 -14.56
N VAL A 152 15.17 4.64 -15.44
CA VAL A 152 15.67 3.52 -16.23
C VAL A 152 15.77 3.93 -17.69
N SER A 153 16.96 3.79 -18.25
CA SER A 153 17.24 4.06 -19.66
C SER A 153 17.25 2.76 -20.48
N GLU A 154 18.40 2.39 -21.00
CA GLU A 154 18.54 1.20 -21.86
C GLU A 154 18.89 -0.08 -21.09
N THR A 155 19.36 0.06 -19.84
CA THR A 155 19.84 -1.07 -19.02
C THR A 155 19.37 -0.91 -17.59
N LEU A 156 18.83 -1.98 -17.03
CA LEU A 156 18.53 -2.13 -15.60
C LEU A 156 19.58 -3.06 -14.99
N THR A 157 20.28 -2.58 -13.97
CA THR A 157 21.25 -3.39 -13.22
C THR A 157 20.84 -3.48 -11.76
N LEU A 158 20.83 -4.69 -11.24
CA LEU A 158 20.55 -4.99 -9.83
C LEU A 158 21.65 -5.89 -9.29
N ASP A 159 22.60 -5.31 -8.53
CA ASP A 159 23.84 -5.93 -8.12
C ASP A 159 24.64 -6.49 -9.32
N GLN A 160 24.74 -7.82 -9.41
CA GLN A 160 25.46 -8.52 -10.50
C GLN A 160 24.53 -8.89 -11.67
N LEU A 161 23.23 -8.70 -11.51
CA LEU A 161 22.23 -8.99 -12.54
C LEU A 161 22.02 -7.77 -13.42
N SER A 162 21.92 -7.99 -14.73
CA SER A 162 21.70 -6.91 -15.68
C SER A 162 20.79 -7.36 -16.82
N TRP A 163 19.87 -6.48 -17.21
CA TRP A 163 18.92 -6.70 -18.31
C TRP A 163 18.92 -5.51 -19.25
N ASN A 164 18.83 -5.79 -20.55
CA ASN A 164 18.49 -4.77 -21.53
C ASN A 164 17.02 -4.42 -21.43
N VAL A 165 16.69 -3.16 -21.23
CA VAL A 165 15.29 -2.70 -21.16
C VAL A 165 14.74 -2.61 -22.57
N ARG A 166 13.93 -3.59 -22.95
CA ARG A 166 13.30 -3.69 -24.27
C ARG A 166 12.22 -2.64 -24.47
N THR A 167 11.43 -2.41 -23.43
CA THR A 167 10.32 -1.45 -23.42
C THR A 167 9.96 -1.03 -22.00
N THR A 168 9.33 0.12 -21.87
CA THR A 168 8.62 0.52 -20.65
C THR A 168 7.13 0.29 -20.84
N VAL A 169 6.45 -0.12 -19.77
CA VAL A 169 5.01 -0.36 -19.75
C VAL A 169 4.31 0.65 -18.84
N ASP A 170 3.04 0.92 -19.11
CA ASP A 170 2.26 1.89 -18.33
C ASP A 170 1.46 1.23 -17.19
N ASP A 171 1.25 -0.07 -17.26
CA ASP A 171 0.58 -0.86 -16.23
C ASP A 171 1.61 -1.82 -15.58
N PRO A 172 1.72 -1.89 -14.24
CA PRO A 172 2.62 -2.83 -13.58
C PRO A 172 2.20 -4.30 -13.72
N GLY A 173 0.95 -4.58 -14.11
CA GLY A 173 0.40 -5.94 -14.23
C GLY A 173 0.23 -6.67 -12.89
N ILE A 174 0.22 -5.96 -11.78
CA ILE A 174 0.08 -6.51 -10.43
C ILE A 174 -0.90 -5.68 -9.60
N TRP A 175 -1.54 -6.34 -8.63
CA TRP A 175 -2.47 -5.70 -7.70
C TRP A 175 -1.91 -5.78 -6.29
N ASN A 176 -1.50 -4.63 -5.75
CA ASN A 176 -1.01 -4.54 -4.37
C ASN A 176 -1.23 -3.12 -3.84
N GLU A 177 -1.86 -3.01 -2.68
CA GLU A 177 -2.13 -1.72 -2.05
C GLU A 177 -0.86 -0.90 -1.76
N ALA A 178 0.26 -1.55 -1.46
CA ALA A 178 1.53 -0.87 -1.19
C ALA A 178 2.02 -0.02 -2.35
N LEU A 179 1.62 -0.33 -3.60
CA LEU A 179 1.92 0.48 -4.78
C LEU A 179 1.28 1.86 -4.72
N TYR A 180 0.13 1.95 -4.09
CA TYR A 180 -0.72 3.13 -4.09
C TYR A 180 -0.64 3.91 -2.78
N LEU A 181 -0.45 3.21 -1.66
CA LEU A 181 -0.39 3.81 -0.32
C LEU A 181 1.01 4.28 0.09
N SER A 182 2.06 3.76 -0.54
CA SER A 182 3.44 4.09 -0.20
C SER A 182 3.97 5.20 -1.09
N ASP A 183 4.67 6.19 -0.49
CA ASP A 183 5.50 7.16 -1.22
C ASP A 183 6.83 6.55 -1.71
N ALA A 184 7.09 5.27 -1.41
CA ALA A 184 8.28 4.57 -1.87
C ALA A 184 8.33 4.53 -3.40
N ASN A 185 9.53 4.63 -3.95
CA ASN A 185 9.74 4.38 -5.36
C ASN A 185 9.42 2.91 -5.65
N PHE A 186 8.70 2.66 -6.72
CA PHE A 186 8.28 1.33 -7.12
C PHE A 186 8.65 1.05 -8.56
N MET A 187 9.10 -0.17 -8.81
CA MET A 187 9.41 -0.68 -10.13
C MET A 187 8.90 -2.11 -10.30
N ALA A 188 8.06 -2.35 -11.32
CA ALA A 188 7.79 -3.71 -11.76
C ALA A 188 8.77 -4.07 -12.88
N VAL A 189 9.37 -5.25 -12.76
CA VAL A 189 10.33 -5.80 -13.74
C VAL A 189 9.73 -7.08 -14.32
N ILE A 190 9.37 -7.02 -15.57
CA ILE A 190 8.80 -8.15 -16.31
C ILE A 190 9.95 -8.90 -16.96
N LEU A 191 10.09 -10.16 -16.62
CA LEU A 191 11.14 -11.08 -17.07
C LEU A 191 10.62 -12.11 -18.07
N PRO A 192 11.49 -12.69 -18.92
CA PRO A 192 11.05 -13.64 -19.93
C PRO A 192 10.34 -14.88 -19.36
N ASP A 193 10.84 -15.42 -18.24
CA ASP A 193 10.39 -16.70 -17.70
C ASP A 193 10.64 -16.84 -16.19
N LEU A 194 10.09 -17.88 -15.57
CA LEU A 194 10.26 -18.20 -14.16
C LEU A 194 11.73 -18.42 -13.80
N LYS A 195 12.52 -19.03 -14.68
CA LYS A 195 13.94 -19.27 -14.43
C LYS A 195 14.74 -17.97 -14.28
N SER A 196 14.37 -16.95 -15.02
CA SER A 196 14.95 -15.61 -14.85
C SER A 196 14.58 -15.01 -13.49
N MET A 197 13.35 -15.20 -13.03
CA MET A 197 12.89 -14.77 -11.69
C MET A 197 13.61 -15.56 -10.58
N GLU A 198 13.77 -16.87 -10.72
CA GLU A 198 14.55 -17.72 -9.79
C GLU A 198 16.02 -17.28 -9.69
N THR A 199 16.60 -16.80 -10.80
CA THR A 199 17.98 -16.26 -10.79
C THR A 199 18.06 -15.03 -9.87
N VAL A 200 17.07 -14.14 -9.92
CA VAL A 200 16.97 -12.97 -9.02
C VAL A 200 16.79 -13.42 -7.57
N LEU A 201 15.89 -14.38 -7.33
CA LEU A 201 15.64 -14.94 -5.99
C LEU A 201 16.91 -15.53 -5.38
N ASN A 202 17.64 -16.35 -6.14
CA ASN A 202 18.85 -17.00 -5.69
C ASN A 202 19.94 -15.97 -5.35
N ALA A 203 20.14 -14.97 -6.18
CA ALA A 203 21.11 -13.89 -5.95
C ALA A 203 20.79 -13.11 -4.65
N TYR A 204 19.49 -12.89 -4.36
CA TYR A 204 19.06 -12.28 -3.11
C TYR A 204 19.34 -13.21 -1.91
N ASN A 205 18.89 -14.44 -1.99
CA ASN A 205 18.98 -15.39 -0.86
C ASN A 205 20.42 -15.77 -0.54
N GLU A 206 21.32 -15.89 -1.52
CA GLU A 206 22.76 -16.09 -1.29
C GLU A 206 23.38 -14.96 -0.44
N ARG A 207 22.85 -13.75 -0.55
CA ARG A 207 23.38 -12.58 0.17
C ARG A 207 22.70 -12.32 1.51
N TYR A 208 21.41 -12.59 1.62
CA TYR A 208 20.59 -12.10 2.73
C TYR A 208 19.86 -13.17 3.54
N ALA A 209 19.89 -14.46 3.17
CA ALA A 209 19.14 -15.49 3.87
C ALA A 209 19.48 -15.58 5.37
N ASP A 210 20.76 -15.40 5.71
CA ASP A 210 21.28 -15.46 7.08
C ASP A 210 21.27 -14.08 7.78
N THR A 211 20.73 -13.06 7.14
CA THR A 211 20.60 -11.72 7.73
C THR A 211 19.24 -11.54 8.39
N ARG A 212 19.03 -10.40 9.04
CA ARG A 212 17.74 -10.02 9.62
C ARG A 212 16.62 -9.87 8.57
N ALA A 213 16.96 -9.64 7.30
CA ALA A 213 16.01 -9.57 6.19
C ALA A 213 15.39 -10.93 5.85
N GLY A 214 16.12 -12.02 6.15
CA GLY A 214 15.71 -13.38 5.83
C GLY A 214 15.66 -13.70 4.35
N SER A 215 15.34 -14.93 4.00
CA SER A 215 15.12 -15.34 2.63
C SER A 215 13.85 -14.74 2.04
N ARG A 216 13.84 -14.56 0.73
CA ARG A 216 12.65 -14.24 -0.07
C ARG A 216 12.15 -15.50 -0.77
N GLU A 217 10.93 -15.43 -1.27
CA GLU A 217 10.27 -16.54 -1.94
C GLU A 217 9.37 -16.01 -3.05
N ILE A 218 9.20 -16.83 -4.10
CA ILE A 218 8.22 -16.54 -5.14
C ILE A 218 6.85 -16.94 -4.60
N THR A 219 5.91 -16.04 -4.70
CA THR A 219 4.52 -16.26 -4.30
C THR A 219 3.63 -16.44 -5.53
N TYR A 220 2.58 -17.22 -5.37
CA TYR A 220 1.50 -17.32 -6.35
C TYR A 220 0.25 -16.71 -5.76
N GLU A 221 -0.34 -15.77 -6.47
CA GLU A 221 -1.60 -15.14 -6.10
C GLU A 221 -2.70 -15.59 -7.05
N TYR A 222 -3.83 -16.02 -6.51
CA TYR A 222 -5.01 -16.45 -7.24
C TYR A 222 -6.19 -15.56 -6.86
N TYR A 223 -6.70 -14.81 -7.84
CA TYR A 223 -7.86 -13.95 -7.75
C TYR A 223 -9.03 -14.59 -8.46
N TYR A 224 -10.23 -14.54 -7.88
CA TYR A 224 -11.42 -15.16 -8.46
C TYR A 224 -12.70 -14.54 -7.91
N ASN A 225 -13.79 -14.67 -8.69
CA ASN A 225 -15.14 -14.38 -8.26
C ASN A 225 -15.87 -15.68 -7.94
N ILE A 226 -16.96 -15.60 -7.19
CA ILE A 226 -17.85 -16.73 -6.95
C ILE A 226 -19.30 -16.33 -7.20
N GLU A 227 -20.06 -17.25 -7.78
CA GLU A 227 -21.52 -17.15 -7.93
C GLU A 227 -22.19 -18.01 -6.87
N GLY A 228 -23.21 -17.48 -6.20
CA GLY A 228 -23.98 -18.12 -5.15
C GLY A 228 -24.77 -17.09 -4.34
N THR A 229 -25.60 -17.53 -3.44
CA THR A 229 -26.29 -16.66 -2.48
C THR A 229 -25.32 -16.14 -1.43
N ASP A 230 -25.65 -15.06 -0.76
CA ASP A 230 -24.80 -14.46 0.29
C ASP A 230 -24.45 -15.46 1.39
N ALA A 231 -25.43 -16.30 1.79
CA ALA A 231 -25.23 -17.34 2.80
C ALA A 231 -24.27 -18.46 2.34
N GLU A 232 -24.30 -18.83 1.04
CA GLU A 232 -23.38 -19.80 0.45
C GLU A 232 -21.97 -19.20 0.35
N LYS A 233 -21.85 -17.93 -0.06
CA LYS A 233 -20.59 -17.20 -0.13
C LYS A 233 -19.93 -17.09 1.24
N ASP A 234 -20.68 -16.74 2.27
CA ASP A 234 -20.18 -16.66 3.65
C ASP A 234 -19.70 -18.03 4.14
N THR A 235 -20.49 -19.09 3.86
CA THR A 235 -20.14 -20.47 4.24
C THR A 235 -18.88 -20.92 3.52
N PHE A 236 -18.78 -20.65 2.22
CA PHE A 236 -17.60 -20.94 1.42
C PHE A 236 -16.36 -20.27 1.99
N PHE A 237 -16.41 -18.96 2.21
CA PHE A 237 -15.25 -18.19 2.68
C PHE A 237 -14.78 -18.66 4.06
N LYS A 238 -15.71 -18.89 4.98
CA LYS A 238 -15.41 -19.41 6.32
C LYS A 238 -14.74 -20.78 6.25
N THR A 239 -15.33 -21.70 5.47
CA THR A 239 -14.82 -23.06 5.29
C THR A 239 -13.46 -23.05 4.60
N LEU A 240 -13.29 -22.20 3.59
CA LEU A 240 -12.02 -22.04 2.88
C LEU A 240 -10.92 -21.58 3.82
N ARG A 241 -11.18 -20.53 4.60
CA ARG A 241 -10.21 -19.95 5.53
C ARG A 241 -9.79 -20.92 6.65
N GLU A 242 -10.71 -21.75 7.09
CA GLU A 242 -10.45 -22.75 8.15
C GLU A 242 -9.67 -23.98 7.65
N ASN A 243 -9.92 -24.41 6.40
CA ASN A 243 -9.46 -25.72 5.95
C ASN A 243 -8.45 -25.67 4.79
N LEU A 244 -8.29 -24.54 4.09
CA LEU A 244 -7.38 -24.46 2.94
C LEU A 244 -5.92 -24.73 3.34
N VAL A 245 -5.53 -24.42 4.58
CA VAL A 245 -4.20 -24.69 5.13
C VAL A 245 -3.86 -26.18 5.16
N GLU A 246 -4.87 -27.08 5.22
CA GLU A 246 -4.68 -28.52 5.19
C GLU A 246 -4.48 -29.05 3.76
N ASP A 247 -5.07 -28.37 2.77
CA ASP A 247 -5.01 -28.76 1.37
C ASP A 247 -3.83 -28.13 0.61
N VAL A 248 -3.30 -26.98 1.07
CA VAL A 248 -2.25 -26.20 0.41
C VAL A 248 -1.06 -25.98 1.32
N GLU A 249 0.06 -26.56 0.95
CA GLU A 249 1.31 -26.35 1.67
C GLU A 249 1.78 -24.89 1.51
N ARG A 250 2.25 -24.29 2.62
CA ARG A 250 2.74 -22.91 2.66
C ARG A 250 1.71 -21.86 2.15
N LEU A 251 0.44 -22.08 2.52
CA LEU A 251 -0.61 -21.08 2.34
C LEU A 251 -0.21 -19.78 3.06
N MET A 252 -0.35 -18.64 2.38
CA MET A 252 -0.05 -17.32 2.95
C MET A 252 -1.31 -16.57 3.35
N THR A 253 -2.24 -16.42 2.42
CA THR A 253 -3.40 -15.54 2.59
C THR A 253 -4.65 -16.17 1.98
N VAL A 254 -5.76 -15.98 2.68
CA VAL A 254 -7.12 -16.16 2.16
C VAL A 254 -7.90 -14.92 2.56
N ASP A 255 -8.31 -14.12 1.60
CA ASP A 255 -8.95 -12.84 1.83
C ASP A 255 -10.10 -12.60 0.85
N ASN A 256 -11.02 -11.71 1.20
CA ASN A 256 -12.06 -11.25 0.29
C ASN A 256 -12.31 -9.74 0.46
N ILE A 257 -12.87 -9.13 -0.58
CA ILE A 257 -13.10 -7.68 -0.63
C ILE A 257 -14.04 -7.20 0.49
N ASP A 258 -15.05 -8.00 0.87
CA ASP A 258 -16.03 -7.60 1.89
C ASP A 258 -15.43 -7.56 3.29
N GLN A 259 -14.57 -8.53 3.64
CA GLN A 259 -13.85 -8.48 4.92
C GLN A 259 -12.78 -7.40 4.93
N ALA A 260 -12.05 -7.22 3.82
CA ALA A 260 -11.11 -6.13 3.69
C ALA A 260 -11.82 -4.79 3.85
N ARG A 261 -12.97 -4.60 3.18
CA ARG A 261 -13.82 -3.42 3.30
C ARG A 261 -14.27 -3.18 4.75
N ALA A 262 -14.77 -4.21 5.42
CA ALA A 262 -15.19 -4.10 6.82
C ALA A 262 -14.03 -3.68 7.74
N HIS A 263 -12.85 -4.25 7.54
CA HIS A 263 -11.65 -3.92 8.30
C HIS A 263 -11.20 -2.47 8.07
N TYR A 264 -11.20 -2.00 6.81
CA TYR A 264 -10.87 -0.62 6.49
C TYR A 264 -11.88 0.37 7.09
N TYR A 265 -13.19 0.10 6.99
CA TYR A 265 -14.22 0.94 7.62
C TYR A 265 -14.06 1.03 9.13
N GLU A 266 -13.74 -0.07 9.79
CA GLU A 266 -13.46 -0.08 11.22
C GLU A 266 -12.24 0.80 11.55
N GLN A 267 -11.15 0.65 10.82
CA GLN A 267 -9.91 1.38 11.06
C GLN A 267 -10.04 2.88 10.73
N TYR A 268 -10.47 3.21 9.52
CA TYR A 268 -10.58 4.60 9.07
C TYR A 268 -11.77 5.32 9.70
N GLY A 269 -12.86 4.62 10.02
CA GLY A 269 -13.96 5.14 10.81
C GLY A 269 -13.52 5.56 12.21
N THR A 270 -12.61 4.81 12.83
CA THR A 270 -11.99 5.17 14.11
C THR A 270 -11.16 6.45 13.98
N PHE A 271 -10.34 6.58 12.93
CA PHE A 271 -9.58 7.82 12.68
C PHE A 271 -10.50 9.02 12.41
N LEU A 272 -11.57 8.83 11.67
CA LEU A 272 -12.57 9.86 11.42
C LEU A 272 -13.24 10.32 12.72
N PHE A 273 -13.63 9.38 13.58
CA PHE A 273 -14.19 9.70 14.89
C PHE A 273 -13.22 10.51 15.76
N ILE A 274 -11.95 10.07 15.85
CA ILE A 274 -10.91 10.79 16.61
C ILE A 274 -10.69 12.19 16.01
N GLY A 275 -10.62 12.31 14.68
CA GLY A 275 -10.45 13.59 13.99
C GLY A 275 -11.58 14.59 14.28
N ILE A 276 -12.82 14.14 14.23
CA ILE A 276 -14.00 14.95 14.58
C ILE A 276 -13.97 15.34 16.06
N PHE A 277 -13.69 14.40 16.95
CA PHE A 277 -13.64 14.64 18.39
C PHE A 277 -12.57 15.69 18.77
N LEU A 278 -11.34 15.54 18.24
CA LEU A 278 -10.27 16.51 18.45
C LEU A 278 -10.64 17.88 17.87
N SER A 279 -11.29 17.92 16.73
CA SER A 279 -11.73 19.17 16.10
C SER A 279 -12.73 19.93 16.98
N ILE A 280 -13.68 19.21 17.58
CA ILE A 280 -14.63 19.80 18.54
C ILE A 280 -13.89 20.37 19.76
N LEU A 281 -12.92 19.63 20.33
CA LEU A 281 -12.12 20.11 21.45
C LEU A 281 -11.32 21.37 21.10
N PHE A 282 -10.68 21.40 19.91
CA PHE A 282 -9.94 22.57 19.46
C PHE A 282 -10.84 23.78 19.22
N LEU A 283 -12.04 23.59 18.67
CA LEU A 283 -13.02 24.66 18.50
C LEU A 283 -13.48 25.23 19.83
N ILE A 284 -13.74 24.38 20.83
CA ILE A 284 -14.09 24.84 22.19
C ILE A 284 -12.92 25.62 22.79
N ALA A 285 -11.69 25.10 22.71
CA ALA A 285 -10.51 25.77 23.21
C ALA A 285 -10.28 27.13 22.54
N ALA A 286 -10.39 27.22 21.21
CA ALA A 286 -10.27 28.46 20.46
C ALA A 286 -11.35 29.47 20.89
N SER A 287 -12.61 29.02 21.04
CA SER A 287 -13.72 29.86 21.48
C SER A 287 -13.51 30.43 22.89
N LEU A 288 -13.01 29.61 23.81
CA LEU A 288 -12.68 30.06 25.18
C LEU A 288 -11.53 31.08 25.18
N ILE A 289 -10.49 30.86 24.37
CA ILE A 289 -9.37 31.82 24.26
C ILE A 289 -9.88 33.15 23.70
N ILE A 290 -10.72 33.16 22.67
CA ILE A 290 -11.31 34.38 22.12
C ILE A 290 -12.18 35.09 23.17
N TYR A 291 -13.03 34.33 23.85
CA TYR A 291 -13.92 34.86 24.89
C TYR A 291 -13.15 35.52 26.03
N TYR A 292 -12.17 34.83 26.64
CA TYR A 292 -11.38 35.40 27.73
C TYR A 292 -10.54 36.57 27.25
N LYS A 293 -10.01 36.55 26.03
CA LYS A 293 -9.28 37.67 25.47
C LYS A 293 -10.17 38.91 25.35
N GLN A 294 -11.39 38.76 24.83
CA GLN A 294 -12.33 39.89 24.69
C GLN A 294 -12.72 40.50 26.07
N ILE A 295 -12.94 39.65 27.10
CA ILE A 295 -13.22 40.10 28.42
C ILE A 295 -12.06 40.91 29.00
N THR A 296 -10.83 40.38 28.89
CA THR A 296 -9.62 41.03 29.42
C THR A 296 -9.38 42.39 28.72
N GLU A 297 -9.49 42.43 27.38
CA GLU A 297 -9.36 43.69 26.65
C GLU A 297 -10.47 44.69 27.01
N GLY A 298 -11.71 44.24 27.21
CA GLY A 298 -12.83 45.08 27.62
C GLY A 298 -12.66 45.69 29.04
N ILE A 299 -12.09 44.91 29.96
CA ILE A 299 -11.77 45.40 31.33
C ILE A 299 -10.64 46.43 31.28
N ASP A 300 -9.56 46.13 30.57
CA ASP A 300 -8.40 47.03 30.40
C ASP A 300 -8.81 48.38 29.76
N ASP A 301 -9.70 48.36 28.77
CA ASP A 301 -10.20 49.56 28.11
C ASP A 301 -11.13 50.36 29.02
N ARG A 302 -12.01 49.71 29.81
CA ARG A 302 -12.86 50.38 30.80
C ARG A 302 -12.05 51.14 31.84
N GLU A 303 -11.01 50.52 32.42
CA GLU A 303 -10.14 51.18 33.40
C GLU A 303 -9.47 52.42 32.81
N ARG A 304 -9.12 52.44 31.54
CA ARG A 304 -8.52 53.58 30.83
C ARG A 304 -9.50 54.73 30.61
N TYR A 305 -10.76 54.40 30.22
CA TYR A 305 -11.78 55.42 30.08
C TYR A 305 -12.16 56.08 31.40
N GLN A 306 -11.89 55.43 32.54
CA GLN A 306 -12.12 56.02 33.87
C GLN A 306 -11.00 56.97 34.31
N ILE A 307 -9.81 56.86 33.70
CA ILE A 307 -8.64 57.68 34.06
C ILE A 307 -8.53 58.93 33.17
N MET A 308 -9.24 58.98 32.05
CA MET A 308 -9.40 60.17 31.18
C MET A 308 -10.59 61.06 31.64
#